data_542d2550820353c2949925b98477fe7a
#
_entry.id   542d2550820353c2949925b98477fe7a
#
_cell.length_a   1.000
_cell.length_b   1.000
_cell.length_c   1.000
_cell.angle_alpha   90.00
_cell.angle_beta   90.00
_cell.angle_gamma   90.00
#
_symmetry.space_group_name_H-M   'P 1'
#
loop_
_entity.id
_entity.type
_entity.pdbx_description
1 polymer ?
#
loop_
_entity_poly.entity_id
_entity_poly.type
_entity_poly.pdbx_seq_one_letter_code
_entity_poly.pdbx_strand_id
1 'polypeptide(L)'
;KWTRNGRRLAEVGRCVGPIRRTNSLLSRDLEFLKSQTELPVKITLPGPMTVVDSTYDEHYGDEFAMAMDVAAALNEEALNLERLGAAVIQFDEPVFSRYPDKVREWGIEALDRCLLGLSTSKTAAHICYSYPMPGVPRPIVDSYPVILKALENSKIDELALEFEASKLDPKLLRLCPSKTIMFGCIDNGTHEIES
;
A
#
# COMPACT_ATOMS: atom_id res chain seq x y z
N LYS A 1 -10.40 12.21 -12.48
CA LYS A 1 -8.97 11.90 -12.61
C LYS A 1 -8.80 10.51 -13.23
N TRP A 2 -7.76 10.31 -14.02
CA TRP A 2 -7.36 8.97 -14.46
C TRP A 2 -6.69 8.22 -13.32
N THR A 3 -7.19 7.05 -13.01
CA THR A 3 -6.69 6.17 -11.93
C THR A 3 -6.35 4.79 -12.48
N ARG A 4 -5.82 3.91 -11.63
CA ARG A 4 -5.53 2.50 -11.96
C ARG A 4 -4.70 2.35 -13.25
N ASN A 5 -3.51 2.92 -13.26
CA ASN A 5 -2.62 2.89 -14.44
C ASN A 5 -3.19 3.57 -15.69
N GLY A 6 -3.97 4.65 -15.51
CA GLY A 6 -4.57 5.37 -16.63
C GLY A 6 -5.72 4.63 -17.34
N ARG A 7 -6.21 3.52 -16.77
CA ARG A 7 -7.23 2.68 -17.40
C ARG A 7 -8.66 3.13 -17.09
N ARG A 8 -8.85 3.85 -16.00
CA ARG A 8 -10.18 4.25 -15.55
C ARG A 8 -10.23 5.72 -15.26
N LEU A 9 -11.14 6.42 -15.91
CA LEU A 9 -11.56 7.74 -15.47
C LEU A 9 -12.51 7.54 -14.28
N ALA A 10 -12.15 8.09 -13.14
CA ALA A 10 -12.94 7.98 -11.92
C ALA A 10 -13.20 9.37 -11.33
N GLU A 11 -14.36 9.51 -10.72
CA GLU A 11 -14.59 10.58 -9.77
C GLU A 11 -13.74 10.33 -8.54
N VAL A 12 -13.04 11.35 -8.08
CA VAL A 12 -12.13 11.29 -6.94
C VAL A 12 -12.39 12.44 -6.00
N GLY A 13 -12.00 12.28 -4.74
CA GLY A 13 -12.03 13.38 -3.78
C GLY A 13 -11.14 14.53 -4.24
N ARG A 14 -11.49 15.76 -3.83
CA ARG A 14 -10.71 16.98 -4.05
C ARG A 14 -10.07 17.43 -2.76
N CYS A 15 -8.77 17.64 -2.80
CA CYS A 15 -8.04 18.25 -1.69
C CYS A 15 -8.04 19.78 -1.86
N VAL A 16 -8.76 20.46 -0.99
CA VAL A 16 -8.94 21.94 -1.03
C VAL A 16 -8.29 22.63 0.16
N GLY A 17 -7.56 21.92 1.00
CA GLY A 17 -6.90 22.44 2.20
C GLY A 17 -5.92 21.44 2.80
N PRO A 18 -5.21 21.80 3.89
CA PRO A 18 -4.23 20.92 4.52
C PRO A 18 -4.86 19.63 5.03
N ILE A 19 -4.21 18.50 4.77
CA ILE A 19 -4.67 17.19 5.19
C ILE A 19 -4.27 16.96 6.65
N ARG A 20 -5.25 16.56 7.48
CA ARG A 20 -5.05 16.20 8.89
C ARG A 20 -6.03 15.10 9.27
N ARG A 21 -5.63 14.22 10.19
CA ARG A 21 -6.54 13.28 10.80
C ARG A 21 -7.50 14.02 11.74
N THR A 22 -8.79 13.86 11.55
CA THR A 22 -9.82 14.47 12.41
C THR A 22 -10.51 13.45 13.30
N ASN A 23 -10.67 12.22 12.81
CA ASN A 23 -11.32 11.12 13.52
C ASN A 23 -10.57 9.82 13.25
N SER A 24 -10.81 8.79 14.07
CA SER A 24 -10.36 7.45 13.76
C SER A 24 -11.11 6.90 12.54
N LEU A 25 -10.38 6.25 11.67
CA LEU A 25 -10.93 5.62 10.46
C LEU A 25 -11.42 4.19 10.74
N LEU A 26 -10.60 3.38 11.42
CA LEU A 26 -10.78 1.94 11.51
C LEU A 26 -10.84 1.37 12.94
N SER A 27 -10.89 2.21 13.97
CA SER A 27 -10.96 1.73 15.37
C SER A 27 -12.14 0.79 15.59
N ARG A 28 -13.32 1.17 15.12
CA ARG A 28 -14.55 0.37 15.26
C ARG A 28 -14.44 -0.97 14.53
N ASP A 29 -13.86 -0.96 13.33
CA ASP A 29 -13.69 -2.19 12.54
C ASP A 29 -12.69 -3.14 13.20
N LEU A 30 -11.59 -2.60 13.74
CA LEU A 30 -10.61 -3.39 14.49
C LEU A 30 -11.21 -3.97 15.78
N GLU A 31 -11.95 -3.17 16.55
CA GLU A 31 -12.62 -3.64 17.77
C GLU A 31 -13.65 -4.74 17.45
N PHE A 32 -14.45 -4.56 16.40
CA PHE A 32 -15.37 -5.57 15.93
C PHE A 32 -14.64 -6.86 15.54
N LEU A 33 -13.59 -6.77 14.71
CA LEU A 33 -12.82 -7.93 14.29
C LEU A 33 -12.23 -8.68 15.51
N LYS A 34 -11.66 -7.97 16.47
CA LYS A 34 -11.11 -8.56 17.69
C LYS A 34 -12.18 -9.22 18.57
N SER A 35 -13.42 -8.76 18.52
CA SER A 35 -14.51 -9.42 19.24
C SER A 35 -14.95 -10.75 18.61
N GLN A 36 -14.51 -11.05 17.37
CA GLN A 36 -14.88 -12.27 16.65
C GLN A 36 -13.78 -13.36 16.69
N THR A 37 -12.59 -13.03 17.17
CA THR A 37 -11.45 -13.96 17.16
C THR A 37 -10.43 -13.67 18.25
N GLU A 38 -9.81 -14.72 18.79
CA GLU A 38 -8.63 -14.63 19.67
C GLU A 38 -7.31 -14.63 18.89
N LEU A 39 -7.34 -14.82 17.57
CA LEU A 39 -6.15 -14.81 16.73
C LEU A 39 -5.60 -13.40 16.54
N PRO A 40 -4.28 -13.25 16.28
CA PRO A 40 -3.71 -11.98 15.88
C PRO A 40 -4.40 -11.43 14.63
N VAL A 41 -4.79 -10.16 14.67
CA VAL A 41 -5.54 -9.53 13.58
C VAL A 41 -4.69 -8.53 12.81
N LYS A 42 -4.89 -8.52 11.49
CA LYS A 42 -4.32 -7.54 10.57
C LYS A 42 -5.38 -6.51 10.20
N ILE A 43 -4.98 -5.25 10.14
CA ILE A 43 -5.79 -4.14 9.64
C ILE A 43 -5.08 -3.45 8.47
N THR A 44 -5.83 -2.99 7.48
CA THR A 44 -5.28 -2.42 6.26
C THR A 44 -5.66 -0.96 6.10
N LEU A 45 -4.68 -0.13 5.79
CA LEU A 45 -4.82 1.29 5.44
C LEU A 45 -4.36 1.50 3.99
N PRO A 46 -4.89 2.50 3.26
CA PRO A 46 -4.26 2.89 2.01
C PRO A 46 -2.88 3.48 2.27
N GLY A 47 -1.94 3.29 1.33
CA GLY A 47 -0.65 3.96 1.42
C GLY A 47 -0.69 5.41 0.94
N PRO A 48 0.26 6.26 1.38
CA PRO A 48 0.23 7.70 1.08
C PRO A 48 0.33 8.01 -0.41
N MET A 49 1.15 7.30 -1.17
CA MET A 49 1.27 7.53 -2.61
C MET A 49 -0.01 7.15 -3.35
N THR A 50 -0.68 6.08 -2.91
CA THR A 50 -1.98 5.66 -3.45
C THR A 50 -3.08 6.68 -3.16
N VAL A 51 -3.08 7.29 -1.97
CA VAL A 51 -4.02 8.37 -1.64
C VAL A 51 -3.79 9.59 -2.53
N VAL A 52 -2.54 10.01 -2.73
CA VAL A 52 -2.19 11.14 -3.61
C VAL A 52 -2.61 10.87 -5.06
N ASP A 53 -2.31 9.68 -5.61
CA ASP A 53 -2.73 9.31 -6.98
C ASP A 53 -4.25 9.32 -7.13
N SER A 54 -4.99 8.96 -6.09
CA SER A 54 -6.45 8.87 -6.08
C SER A 54 -7.16 10.16 -5.66
N THR A 55 -6.43 11.26 -5.45
CA THR A 55 -6.98 12.55 -5.03
C THR A 55 -6.68 13.63 -6.09
N TYR A 56 -7.62 14.54 -6.32
CA TYR A 56 -7.39 15.73 -7.13
C TYR A 56 -6.91 16.86 -6.22
N ASP A 57 -5.66 17.28 -6.44
CA ASP A 57 -5.04 18.31 -5.61
C ASP A 57 -5.40 19.73 -6.15
N GLU A 58 -5.98 20.56 -5.29
CA GLU A 58 -6.24 21.98 -5.53
C GLU A 58 -5.61 22.86 -4.44
N HIS A 59 -4.74 22.29 -3.61
CA HIS A 59 -4.18 23.02 -2.47
C HIS A 59 -2.64 22.99 -2.43
N TYR A 60 -2.02 21.83 -2.58
CA TYR A 60 -0.57 21.69 -2.37
C TYR A 60 0.24 22.12 -3.60
N GLY A 61 -0.20 21.75 -4.79
CA GLY A 61 0.59 21.92 -6.02
C GLY A 61 1.91 21.12 -6.05
N ASP A 62 2.11 20.25 -5.04
CA ASP A 62 3.30 19.43 -4.83
C ASP A 62 2.87 18.06 -4.25
N GLU A 63 3.08 17.00 -5.04
CA GLU A 63 2.70 15.64 -4.66
C GLU A 63 3.46 15.15 -3.41
N PHE A 64 4.73 15.53 -3.25
CA PHE A 64 5.52 15.14 -2.10
C PHE A 64 5.01 15.80 -0.82
N ALA A 65 4.76 17.11 -0.83
CA ALA A 65 4.20 17.82 0.30
C ALA A 65 2.85 17.24 0.71
N MET A 66 1.98 16.95 -0.26
CA MET A 66 0.70 16.28 -0.02
C MET A 66 0.88 14.89 0.58
N ALA A 67 1.80 14.09 0.04
CA ALA A 67 2.09 12.73 0.53
C ALA A 67 2.59 12.73 1.97
N MET A 68 3.38 13.72 2.36
CA MET A 68 3.91 13.83 3.72
C MET A 68 2.81 14.17 4.74
N ASP A 69 1.83 15.00 4.38
CA ASP A 69 0.68 15.28 5.27
C ASP A 69 -0.28 14.09 5.32
N VAL A 70 -0.52 13.40 4.20
CA VAL A 70 -1.25 12.12 4.18
C VAL A 70 -0.57 11.11 5.09
N ALA A 71 0.76 10.95 4.97
CA ALA A 71 1.53 10.02 5.76
C ALA A 71 1.48 10.34 7.26
N ALA A 72 1.50 11.63 7.62
CA ALA A 72 1.34 12.04 9.01
C ALA A 72 -0.05 11.66 9.57
N ALA A 73 -1.11 11.90 8.81
CA ALA A 73 -2.47 11.52 9.20
C ALA A 73 -2.64 9.99 9.31
N LEU A 74 -2.03 9.22 8.39
CA LEU A 74 -2.01 7.76 8.45
C LEU A 74 -1.18 7.23 9.61
N ASN A 75 -0.08 7.89 9.95
CA ASN A 75 0.72 7.53 11.12
C ASN A 75 -0.08 7.69 12.43
N GLU A 76 -0.80 8.79 12.59
CA GLU A 76 -1.68 8.99 13.75
C GLU A 76 -2.74 7.89 13.85
N GLU A 77 -3.30 7.44 12.71
CA GLU A 77 -4.23 6.31 12.69
C GLU A 77 -3.54 5.00 13.03
N ALA A 78 -2.36 4.73 12.47
CA ALA A 78 -1.58 3.52 12.73
C ALA A 78 -1.21 3.40 14.22
N LEU A 79 -0.74 4.48 14.84
CA LEU A 79 -0.46 4.53 16.28
C LEU A 79 -1.71 4.27 17.14
N ASN A 80 -2.87 4.74 16.69
CA ASN A 80 -4.13 4.46 17.35
C ASN A 80 -4.53 2.99 17.23
N LEU A 81 -4.39 2.39 16.04
CA LEU A 81 -4.68 0.98 15.77
C LEU A 81 -3.71 0.05 16.54
N GLU A 82 -2.44 0.42 16.64
CA GLU A 82 -1.46 -0.30 17.48
C GLU A 82 -1.90 -0.30 18.94
N ARG A 83 -2.29 0.84 19.51
CA ARG A 83 -2.81 0.92 20.88
C ARG A 83 -4.07 0.08 21.12
N LEU A 84 -4.90 -0.09 20.11
CA LEU A 84 -6.07 -0.97 20.13
C LEU A 84 -5.72 -2.45 19.92
N GLY A 85 -4.43 -2.75 19.68
CA GLY A 85 -3.89 -4.11 19.60
C GLY A 85 -4.02 -4.75 18.23
N ALA A 86 -3.88 -4.00 17.15
CA ALA A 86 -3.61 -4.57 15.84
C ALA A 86 -2.25 -5.29 15.85
N ALA A 87 -2.23 -6.56 15.47
CA ALA A 87 -0.98 -7.32 15.41
C ALA A 87 -0.14 -6.95 14.18
N VAL A 88 -0.82 -6.66 13.07
CA VAL A 88 -0.19 -6.22 11.82
C VAL A 88 -0.95 -5.02 11.27
N ILE A 89 -0.24 -3.98 10.86
CA ILE A 89 -0.78 -2.83 10.13
C ILE A 89 -0.20 -2.84 8.71
N GLN A 90 -1.07 -3.00 7.72
CA GLN A 90 -0.70 -3.06 6.31
C GLN A 90 -1.02 -1.75 5.61
N PHE A 91 -0.10 -1.25 4.79
CA PHE A 91 -0.31 -0.12 3.89
C PHE A 91 -0.38 -0.61 2.45
N ASP A 92 -1.48 -0.32 1.76
CA ASP A 92 -1.69 -0.73 0.37
C ASP A 92 -1.17 0.33 -0.59
N GLU A 93 -0.13 -0.02 -1.34
CA GLU A 93 0.54 0.83 -2.33
C GLU A 93 0.54 0.22 -3.74
N PRO A 94 -0.63 -0.09 -4.32
CA PRO A 94 -0.71 -0.58 -5.69
C PRO A 94 -0.17 0.42 -6.72
N VAL A 95 -0.10 1.69 -6.38
CA VAL A 95 0.44 2.76 -7.23
C VAL A 95 1.95 2.67 -7.37
N PHE A 96 2.66 2.02 -6.46
CA PHE A 96 4.10 1.80 -6.57
C PHE A 96 4.48 1.10 -7.88
N SER A 97 3.70 0.09 -8.28
CA SER A 97 3.95 -0.62 -9.56
C SER A 97 3.80 0.26 -10.80
N ARG A 98 3.11 1.38 -10.68
CA ARG A 98 2.87 2.32 -11.78
C ARG A 98 3.96 3.35 -11.94
N TYR A 99 4.52 3.83 -10.82
CA TYR A 99 5.46 4.94 -10.80
C TYR A 99 6.74 4.59 -10.02
N PRO A 100 7.55 3.62 -10.50
CA PRO A 100 8.73 3.14 -9.78
C PRO A 100 9.77 4.25 -9.52
N ASP A 101 9.84 5.27 -10.36
CA ASP A 101 10.74 6.40 -10.14
C ASP A 101 10.29 7.25 -8.95
N LYS A 102 9.00 7.57 -8.85
CA LYS A 102 8.45 8.29 -7.69
C LYS A 102 8.61 7.50 -6.39
N VAL A 103 8.57 6.15 -6.46
CA VAL A 103 8.85 5.31 -5.29
C VAL A 103 10.25 5.57 -4.75
N ARG A 104 11.26 5.66 -5.63
CA ARG A 104 12.65 5.97 -5.24
C ARG A 104 12.83 7.41 -4.78
N GLU A 105 12.14 8.35 -5.45
CA GLU A 105 12.29 9.78 -5.17
C GLU A 105 11.71 10.17 -3.82
N TRP A 106 10.51 9.67 -3.48
CA TRP A 106 9.80 10.05 -2.26
C TRP A 106 8.81 9.02 -1.70
N GLY A 107 8.38 8.03 -2.49
CA GLY A 107 7.35 7.07 -2.05
C GLY A 107 7.76 6.27 -0.82
N ILE A 108 9.03 5.87 -0.72
CA ILE A 108 9.58 5.17 0.47
C ILE A 108 9.62 6.10 1.67
N GLU A 109 10.03 7.35 1.51
CA GLU A 109 10.06 8.33 2.61
C GLU A 109 8.66 8.57 3.18
N ALA A 110 7.66 8.73 2.31
CA ALA A 110 6.26 8.89 2.73
C ALA A 110 5.74 7.62 3.43
N LEU A 111 6.07 6.43 2.92
CA LEU A 111 5.69 5.17 3.55
C LEU A 111 6.35 5.03 4.93
N ASP A 112 7.65 5.28 5.05
CA ASP A 112 8.39 5.20 6.32
C ASP A 112 7.89 6.21 7.35
N ARG A 113 7.36 7.36 6.91
CA ARG A 113 6.71 8.33 7.80
C ARG A 113 5.46 7.76 8.45
N CYS A 114 4.69 6.92 7.75
CA CYS A 114 3.52 6.24 8.33
C CYS A 114 3.88 5.34 9.52
N LEU A 115 5.14 4.93 9.63
CA LEU A 115 5.61 3.95 10.63
C LEU A 115 6.22 4.58 11.88
N LEU A 116 6.35 5.91 11.93
CA LEU A 116 7.02 6.59 13.03
C LEU A 116 6.34 6.30 14.37
N GLY A 117 7.13 5.79 15.33
CA GLY A 117 6.67 5.51 16.69
C GLY A 117 5.93 4.17 16.86
N LEU A 118 5.65 3.42 15.78
CA LEU A 118 5.16 2.04 15.89
C LEU A 118 6.27 1.15 16.49
N SER A 119 5.90 0.27 17.41
CA SER A 119 6.86 -0.53 18.17
C SER A 119 6.41 -1.95 18.51
N THR A 120 5.12 -2.22 18.50
CA THR A 120 4.53 -3.51 18.88
C THR A 120 3.82 -4.21 17.73
N SER A 121 3.23 -3.45 16.80
CA SER A 121 2.64 -4.01 15.59
C SER A 121 3.72 -4.31 14.55
N LYS A 122 3.58 -5.44 13.85
CA LYS A 122 4.30 -5.65 12.60
C LYS A 122 3.75 -4.72 11.52
N THR A 123 4.61 -4.27 10.64
CA THR A 123 4.24 -3.40 9.53
C THR A 123 4.33 -4.14 8.19
N ALA A 124 3.34 -3.98 7.34
CA ALA A 124 3.32 -4.61 6.01
C ALA A 124 3.03 -3.59 4.92
N ALA A 125 3.62 -3.79 3.73
CA ALA A 125 3.25 -3.08 2.53
C ALA A 125 2.73 -4.06 1.48
N HIS A 126 1.58 -3.73 0.87
CA HIS A 126 1.03 -4.53 -0.23
C HIS A 126 1.28 -3.84 -1.56
N ILE A 127 1.88 -4.58 -2.50
CA ILE A 127 2.17 -4.14 -3.86
C ILE A 127 1.52 -5.12 -4.84
N CYS A 128 0.76 -4.59 -5.79
CA CYS A 128 0.15 -5.36 -6.86
C CYS A 128 0.06 -4.56 -8.16
N TYR A 129 -0.34 -5.22 -9.24
CA TYR A 129 -0.59 -4.58 -10.54
C TYR A 129 -2.07 -4.22 -10.77
N SER A 130 -2.86 -4.10 -9.70
CA SER A 130 -4.30 -3.88 -9.72
C SER A 130 -5.09 -5.07 -10.28
N TYR A 131 -6.41 -5.03 -10.11
CA TYR A 131 -7.28 -6.10 -10.57
C TYR A 131 -7.38 -6.17 -12.10
N PRO A 132 -7.44 -7.37 -12.67
CA PRO A 132 -7.80 -7.54 -14.08
C PRO A 132 -9.22 -6.99 -14.31
N MET A 133 -9.43 -6.35 -15.46
CA MET A 133 -10.76 -5.91 -15.88
C MET A 133 -11.15 -6.69 -17.13
N PRO A 134 -12.36 -7.25 -17.21
CA PRO A 134 -12.80 -8.02 -18.37
C PRO A 134 -12.59 -7.23 -19.68
N GLY A 135 -11.94 -7.84 -20.64
CA GLY A 135 -11.69 -7.23 -21.96
C GLY A 135 -10.64 -6.11 -21.99
N VAL A 136 -10.01 -5.81 -20.86
CA VAL A 136 -8.95 -4.78 -20.80
C VAL A 136 -7.63 -5.44 -20.40
N PRO A 137 -6.61 -5.44 -21.28
CA PRO A 137 -5.29 -5.95 -20.93
C PRO A 137 -4.74 -5.24 -19.71
N ARG A 138 -4.20 -5.98 -18.74
CA ARG A 138 -3.49 -5.42 -17.59
C ARG A 138 -2.02 -5.24 -17.96
N PRO A 139 -1.53 -4.01 -18.18
CA PRO A 139 -0.11 -3.83 -18.46
C PRO A 139 0.68 -4.16 -17.20
N ILE A 140 1.59 -5.10 -17.33
CA ILE A 140 2.61 -5.39 -16.33
C ILE A 140 3.85 -4.60 -16.75
N VAL A 141 4.15 -3.60 -15.95
CA VAL A 141 5.37 -2.79 -16.12
C VAL A 141 6.50 -3.52 -15.40
N ASP A 142 7.69 -3.55 -15.98
CA ASP A 142 8.87 -4.10 -15.30
C ASP A 142 9.35 -3.15 -14.19
N SER A 143 8.56 -3.06 -13.14
CA SER A 143 8.74 -2.13 -12.02
C SER A 143 9.26 -2.80 -10.75
N TYR A 144 8.98 -4.10 -10.54
CA TYR A 144 9.38 -4.82 -9.34
C TYR A 144 10.89 -4.76 -9.04
N PRO A 145 11.81 -4.86 -10.02
CA PRO A 145 13.25 -4.73 -9.74
C PRO A 145 13.62 -3.42 -9.06
N VAL A 146 12.96 -2.33 -9.42
CA VAL A 146 13.17 -1.00 -8.83
C VAL A 146 12.52 -0.90 -7.46
N ILE A 147 11.26 -1.32 -7.36
CA ILE A 147 10.46 -1.21 -6.15
C ILE A 147 11.02 -2.08 -5.02
N LEU A 148 11.34 -3.35 -5.31
CA LEU A 148 11.86 -4.28 -4.30
C LEU A 148 13.19 -3.81 -3.72
N LYS A 149 14.09 -3.26 -4.55
CA LYS A 149 15.34 -2.64 -4.07
C LYS A 149 15.08 -1.42 -3.18
N ALA A 150 14.08 -0.62 -3.51
CA ALA A 150 13.71 0.54 -2.69
C ALA A 150 13.09 0.08 -1.36
N LEU A 151 12.18 -0.89 -1.37
CA LEU A 151 11.54 -1.46 -0.19
C LEU A 151 12.51 -2.22 0.71
N GLU A 152 13.58 -2.83 0.18
CA GLU A 152 14.64 -3.44 1.00
C GLU A 152 15.22 -2.45 2.00
N ASN A 153 15.36 -1.18 1.61
CA ASN A 153 15.89 -0.12 2.47
C ASN A 153 14.83 0.61 3.31
N SER A 154 13.53 0.28 3.14
CA SER A 154 12.45 0.84 3.94
C SER A 154 12.39 0.23 5.34
N LYS A 155 11.63 0.87 6.24
CA LYS A 155 11.38 0.36 7.60
C LYS A 155 10.27 -0.68 7.69
N ILE A 156 9.63 -1.04 6.59
CA ILE A 156 8.58 -2.06 6.54
C ILE A 156 9.17 -3.43 6.90
N ASP A 157 8.44 -4.21 7.71
CA ASP A 157 8.83 -5.58 8.09
C ASP A 157 8.46 -6.62 7.02
N GLU A 158 7.27 -6.49 6.45
CA GLU A 158 6.65 -7.51 5.60
C GLU A 158 6.22 -6.94 4.25
N LEU A 159 6.32 -7.74 3.18
CA LEU A 159 5.83 -7.38 1.86
C LEU A 159 4.80 -8.40 1.38
N ALA A 160 3.58 -7.94 1.09
CA ALA A 160 2.56 -8.72 0.40
C ALA A 160 2.64 -8.41 -1.10
N LEU A 161 3.07 -9.40 -1.88
CA LEU A 161 3.45 -9.22 -3.28
C LEU A 161 2.66 -10.13 -4.20
N GLU A 162 2.10 -9.60 -5.26
CA GLU A 162 1.49 -10.37 -6.33
C GLU A 162 2.58 -10.93 -7.25
N PHE A 163 2.50 -12.23 -7.58
CA PHE A 163 3.42 -12.90 -8.50
C PHE A 163 2.69 -13.72 -9.55
N GLU A 164 1.74 -14.58 -9.15
CA GLU A 164 1.16 -15.57 -10.06
C GLU A 164 0.33 -14.92 -11.19
N ALA A 165 -0.59 -14.02 -10.83
CA ALA A 165 -1.43 -13.36 -11.84
C ALA A 165 -0.63 -12.46 -12.81
N SER A 166 0.58 -12.07 -12.45
CA SER A 166 1.50 -11.26 -13.27
C SER A 166 2.61 -12.08 -13.91
N LYS A 167 2.68 -13.39 -13.63
CA LYS A 167 3.69 -14.33 -14.14
C LYS A 167 5.13 -13.82 -13.92
N LEU A 168 5.39 -13.29 -12.72
CA LEU A 168 6.69 -12.76 -12.37
C LEU A 168 7.66 -13.87 -11.92
N ASP A 169 8.95 -13.71 -12.21
CA ASP A 169 9.99 -14.64 -11.75
C ASP A 169 10.21 -14.50 -10.23
N PRO A 170 9.98 -15.55 -9.42
CA PRO A 170 10.24 -15.52 -7.98
C PRO A 170 11.68 -15.16 -7.59
N LYS A 171 12.64 -15.27 -8.51
CA LYS A 171 14.02 -14.81 -8.27
C LYS A 171 14.11 -13.32 -7.94
N LEU A 172 13.11 -12.52 -8.30
CA LEU A 172 13.02 -11.11 -7.93
C LEU A 172 13.05 -10.91 -6.41
N LEU A 173 12.58 -11.88 -5.61
CA LEU A 173 12.62 -11.82 -4.14
C LEU A 173 14.04 -11.72 -3.57
N ARG A 174 15.05 -12.08 -4.34
CA ARG A 174 16.47 -11.88 -3.95
C ARG A 174 16.85 -10.40 -3.82
N LEU A 175 15.99 -9.49 -4.32
CA LEU A 175 16.21 -8.05 -4.24
C LEU A 175 15.74 -7.44 -2.90
N CYS A 176 15.02 -8.21 -2.09
CA CYS A 176 14.54 -7.80 -0.76
C CYS A 176 14.73 -8.92 0.29
N PRO A 177 15.96 -9.39 0.50
CA PRO A 177 16.27 -10.57 1.32
C PRO A 177 15.99 -10.37 2.82
N SER A 178 15.95 -9.13 3.31
CA SER A 178 15.67 -8.84 4.73
C SER A 178 14.19 -8.84 5.07
N LYS A 179 13.29 -8.88 4.07
CA LYS A 179 11.84 -8.74 4.27
C LYS A 179 11.15 -10.09 4.44
N THR A 180 10.15 -10.13 5.31
CA THR A 180 9.20 -11.24 5.33
C THR A 180 8.25 -11.12 4.13
N ILE A 181 8.03 -12.21 3.39
CA ILE A 181 7.25 -12.18 2.16
C ILE A 181 5.94 -12.95 2.32
N MET A 182 4.82 -12.27 2.07
CA MET A 182 3.54 -12.88 1.77
C MET A 182 3.45 -13.02 0.24
N PHE A 183 3.67 -14.23 -0.25
CA PHE A 183 3.79 -14.53 -1.67
C PHE A 183 2.42 -14.80 -2.30
N GLY A 184 2.02 -13.98 -3.26
CA GLY A 184 0.78 -14.13 -4.03
C GLY A 184 0.94 -15.19 -5.11
N CYS A 185 0.70 -16.46 -4.73
CA CYS A 185 0.89 -17.64 -5.57
C CYS A 185 -0.38 -18.14 -6.25
N ILE A 186 -1.49 -17.42 -6.14
CA ILE A 186 -2.78 -17.78 -6.72
C ILE A 186 -3.24 -16.68 -7.67
N ASP A 187 -3.66 -17.06 -8.88
CA ASP A 187 -4.34 -16.17 -9.81
C ASP A 187 -5.86 -16.31 -9.69
N ASN A 188 -6.49 -15.45 -8.92
CA ASN A 188 -7.95 -15.44 -8.75
C ASN A 188 -8.72 -14.88 -9.97
N GLY A 189 -8.02 -14.48 -11.02
CA GLY A 189 -8.60 -13.98 -12.28
C GLY A 189 -8.84 -15.07 -13.33
N THR A 190 -8.49 -16.32 -13.05
CA THR A 190 -8.66 -17.48 -13.94
C THR A 190 -9.36 -18.64 -13.25
N HIS A 191 -9.85 -19.61 -14.05
CA HIS A 191 -10.35 -20.90 -13.58
C HIS A 191 -9.30 -22.02 -13.71
N GLU A 192 -8.12 -21.70 -14.19
CA GLU A 192 -7.00 -22.65 -14.25
C GLU A 192 -6.47 -22.91 -12.84
N ILE A 193 -6.16 -24.16 -12.55
CA ILE A 193 -5.56 -24.57 -11.27
C ILE A 193 -4.04 -24.46 -11.43
N GLU A 194 -3.40 -23.74 -10.54
CA GLU A 194 -1.94 -23.62 -10.49
C GLU A 194 -1.32 -25.01 -10.21
N SER A 195 -0.23 -25.33 -10.90
CA SER A 195 0.48 -26.62 -10.83
C SER A 195 1.76 -26.53 -10.00
#